data_71b08e46f9e71b172fb88ebaad98d6a3
#
_entry.id   71b08e46f9e71b172fb88ebaad98d6a3
#
_cell.length_a   1.000
_cell.length_b   1.000
_cell.length_c   1.000
_cell.angle_alpha   90.00
_cell.angle_beta   90.00
_cell.angle_gamma   90.00
#
_symmetry.space_group_name_H-M   'P 1'
#
loop_
_entity.id
_entity.type
_entity.pdbx_description
1 polymer ?
#
loop_
_entity_poly.entity_id
_entity_poly.type
_entity_poly.pdbx_seq_one_letter_code
_entity_poly.pdbx_strand_id
1 'polypeptide(L)' 'MYAYITGIVAEKGHNELVIETGGIGYQLMCSMNTVQNAVSVGESMRVEQVWVIT' A
#
# COMPACT_ATOMS: atom_id res chain seq x y z
N MET A 1 -0.28 8.62 -11.50
CA MET A 1 -0.42 7.18 -11.17
C MET A 1 0.90 6.49 -11.35
N TYR A 2 1.27 5.65 -10.41
CA TYR A 2 2.49 4.86 -10.50
C TYR A 2 2.16 3.47 -11.03
N ALA A 3 3.10 2.88 -11.76
CA ALA A 3 2.92 1.53 -12.29
C ALA A 3 2.80 0.50 -11.18
N TYR A 4 3.64 0.63 -10.16
CA TYR A 4 3.59 -0.23 -8.99
C TYR A 4 4.45 0.38 -7.88
N ILE A 5 4.26 -0.14 -6.67
CA ILE A 5 5.12 0.20 -5.55
C ILE A 5 5.36 -1.07 -4.73
N THR A 6 6.59 -1.26 -4.31
CA THR A 6 6.98 -2.42 -3.50
C THR A 6 7.56 -1.93 -2.19
N GLY A 7 7.10 -2.47 -1.09
CA GLY A 7 7.60 -2.10 0.22
C GLY A 7 6.90 -2.86 1.32
N ILE A 8 7.07 -2.39 2.53
CA ILE A 8 6.50 -3.02 3.72
C ILE A 8 5.14 -2.40 3.99
N VAL A 9 4.14 -3.22 4.27
CA VAL A 9 2.83 -2.72 4.68
C VAL A 9 2.96 -2.17 6.09
N ALA A 10 2.88 -0.85 6.22
CA ALA A 10 3.01 -0.20 7.52
C ALA A 10 1.66 -0.05 8.22
N GLU A 11 0.60 0.21 7.46
CA GLU A 11 -0.74 0.38 8.01
C GLU A 11 -1.78 -0.04 6.99
N LYS A 12 -2.93 -0.46 7.48
CA LYS A 12 -4.10 -0.78 6.66
C LYS A 12 -5.30 0.01 7.15
N GLY A 13 -5.99 0.69 6.25
CA GLY A 13 -7.25 1.35 6.53
C GLY A 13 -8.39 0.67 5.80
N HIS A 14 -9.54 1.32 5.72
CA HIS A 14 -10.71 0.79 5.02
C HIS A 14 -10.47 0.68 3.51
N ASN A 15 -10.02 1.77 2.92
CA ASN A 15 -9.80 1.85 1.48
C ASN A 15 -8.40 2.36 1.18
N GLU A 16 -7.45 2.10 2.08
CA GLU A 16 -6.11 2.62 1.92
C GLU A 16 -5.09 1.68 2.54
N LEU A 17 -3.88 1.74 2.00
CA LEU A 17 -2.72 1.05 2.52
C LEU A 17 -1.61 2.06 2.64
N VAL A 18 -0.78 1.92 3.67
CA VAL A 18 0.47 2.67 3.75
C VAL A 18 1.59 1.69 3.50
N ILE A 19 2.34 1.96 2.43
CA ILE A 19 3.49 1.14 2.05
C ILE A 19 4.74 1.96 2.34
N GLU A 20 5.63 1.41 3.13
CA GLU A 20 6.89 2.07 3.44
C GLU A 20 8.00 1.52 2.57
N THR A 21 8.69 2.42 1.88
CA THR A 21 9.84 2.06 1.08
C THR A 21 10.82 3.22 1.10
N GLY A 22 12.10 2.91 1.28
CA GLY A 22 13.14 3.94 1.35
C GLY A 22 12.98 4.90 2.50
N GLY A 23 12.33 4.48 3.59
CA GLY A 23 12.10 5.36 4.74
C GLY A 23 10.91 6.29 4.58
N ILE A 24 10.15 6.15 3.49
CA ILE A 24 8.98 6.98 3.21
C ILE A 24 7.74 6.11 3.24
N GLY A 25 6.70 6.57 3.95
CA GLY A 25 5.41 5.89 3.96
C GLY A 25 4.49 6.52 2.92
N TYR A 26 4.12 5.74 1.90
CA TYR A 26 3.21 6.20 0.85
C TYR A 26 1.81 5.74 1.17
N GLN A 27 0.88 6.69 1.23
CA GLN A 27 -0.52 6.37 1.45
C GLN A 27 -1.18 6.11 0.10
N LEU A 28 -1.67 4.90 -0.10
CA LEU A 28 -2.24 4.46 -1.37
C LEU A 28 -3.74 4.31 -1.23
N MET A 29 -4.48 4.82 -2.22
CA MET A 29 -5.90 4.61 -2.27
C MET A 29 -6.17 3.28 -2.95
N CYS A 30 -6.87 2.38 -2.27
CA CYS A 30 -7.14 1.03 -2.74
C CYS A 30 -8.59 0.66 -2.52
N SER A 31 -9.07 -0.35 -3.24
CA SER A 31 -10.39 -0.91 -2.94
C SER A 31 -10.32 -1.70 -1.65
N MET A 32 -11.47 -1.88 -1.00
CA MET A 32 -11.56 -2.71 0.21
C MET A 32 -11.05 -4.13 -0.06
N ASN A 33 -11.36 -4.64 -1.24
CA ASN A 33 -10.93 -5.99 -1.62
C ASN A 33 -9.41 -6.08 -1.66
N THR A 34 -8.74 -5.06 -2.20
CA THR A 34 -7.30 -5.02 -2.24
C THR A 34 -6.71 -4.99 -0.82
N VAL A 35 -7.31 -4.18 0.06
CA VAL A 35 -6.84 -4.09 1.44
C VAL A 35 -7.02 -5.42 2.17
N GLN A 36 -8.15 -6.09 1.98
CA GLN A 36 -8.43 -7.36 2.65
C GLN A 36 -7.50 -8.47 2.18
N ASN A 37 -7.07 -8.41 0.93
CA ASN A 37 -6.18 -9.42 0.37
C ASN A 37 -4.70 -9.07 0.52
N ALA A 38 -4.39 -7.92 1.11
CA ALA A 38 -3.01 -7.53 1.34
C ALA A 38 -2.38 -8.41 2.41
N VAL A 39 -1.05 -8.50 2.37
CA VAL A 39 -0.31 -9.21 3.41
C VAL A 39 -0.47 -8.49 4.74
N SER A 40 -0.06 -9.14 5.81
CA SER A 40 -0.14 -8.56 7.15
C SER A 40 0.79 -7.36 7.30
N VAL A 41 0.42 -6.46 8.20
CA VAL A 41 1.29 -5.34 8.56
C VAL A 41 2.66 -5.88 8.98
N GLY A 42 3.70 -5.28 8.46
CA GLY A 42 5.07 -5.70 8.69
C GLY A 42 5.64 -6.59 7.60
N GLU A 43 4.81 -7.05 6.67
CA GLU A 43 5.27 -7.89 5.57
C GLU A 43 5.38 -7.09 4.28
N SER A 44 6.22 -7.59 3.38
CA SER A 44 6.49 -6.94 2.11
C SER A 44 5.45 -7.34 1.07
N MET A 45 5.05 -6.39 0.23
CA MET A 45 4.19 -6.70 -0.91
C MET A 45 4.41 -5.69 -2.03
N ARG A 46 3.89 -6.03 -3.20
CA ARG A 46 3.88 -5.15 -4.37
C ARG A 46 2.43 -4.81 -4.70
N VAL A 47 2.16 -3.52 -4.86
CA VAL A 47 0.84 -3.02 -5.24
C VAL A 47 0.97 -2.39 -6.60
N GLU A 48 0.13 -2.80 -7.56
CA GLU A 48 0.22 -2.32 -8.93
C GLU A 48 -0.87 -1.32 -9.23
N GLN A 49 -0.55 -0.37 -10.13
CA GLN A 49 -1.48 0.64 -10.63
C GLN A 49 -2.11 1.44 -9.48
N VAL A 50 -1.26 2.13 -8.71
CA VAL A 50 -1.71 2.80 -7.51
C VAL A 50 -1.74 4.31 -7.67
N TRP A 51 -2.66 4.93 -6.94
CA TRP A 51 -2.68 6.37 -6.73
C TRP A 51 -2.13 6.66 -5.35
N VAL A 52 -1.14 7.54 -5.29
CA VAL A 52 -0.57 7.99 -4.02
C VAL A 52 -1.32 9.25 -3.61
N ILE A 53 -1.80 9.26 -2.37
CA ILE A 53 -2.63 10.36 -1.86
C ILE A 53 -1.80 11.49 -1.35
N THR A 54 -0.71 11.50 -0.96
CA THR A 54 -0.01 12.60 -0.28
C THR A 54 -0.04 13.90 -1.03
#